data_fbded06c1f4e828e25b7cc09d44cb878
#
_entry.id   fbded06c1f4e828e25b7cc09d44cb878
#
_cell.length_a   1.000
_cell.length_b   1.000
_cell.length_c   1.000
_cell.angle_alpha   90.00
_cell.angle_beta   90.00
_cell.angle_gamma   90.00
#
_symmetry.space_group_name_H-M   'P 1'
#
loop_
_entity.id
_entity.type
_entity.pdbx_description
1 polymer ?
#
loop_
_entity_poly.entity_id
_entity_poly.type
_entity_poly.pdbx_seq_one_letter_code
_entity_poly.pdbx_strand_id
1 'polypeptide(L)'
;MPKSNNYRFFDLPKEFSMADYREAIACIIDKYSKSQCLTSIYNWGNPSIPGISDIDLVFVFKDNSNSSLPFLRRSFYILNKKLRYLVVHPFIFIDESSFQNARNIYPDTNFKLLHGKNIKIRNISAHNKYYSDAALLNDIIIRHYPRDFLEQSASKTINVRDTLLRLNSLKYSIKIIRSLTGEKSMEWSGKLKLIENLR
;
A
#
# COMPACT_ATOMS: atom_id res chain seq x y z
N MET A 1 -6.49 5.27 -41.72
CA MET A 1 -6.37 4.08 -40.84
C MET A 1 -5.76 4.54 -39.52
N PRO A 2 -6.35 4.31 -38.38
CA PRO A 2 -5.67 4.62 -37.10
C PRO A 2 -4.41 3.76 -37.02
N LYS A 3 -3.25 4.39 -36.79
CA LYS A 3 -1.99 3.69 -36.54
C LYS A 3 -2.25 2.76 -35.35
N SER A 4 -2.05 1.46 -35.50
CA SER A 4 -2.12 0.51 -34.39
C SER A 4 -1.11 0.96 -33.33
N ASN A 5 -1.59 1.43 -32.21
CA ASN A 5 -0.74 1.75 -31.07
C ASN A 5 -0.28 0.43 -30.47
N ASN A 6 0.81 -0.12 -30.97
CA ASN A 6 1.36 -1.37 -30.44
C ASN A 6 2.00 -1.09 -29.07
N TYR A 7 1.23 -1.31 -28.01
CA TYR A 7 1.77 -1.33 -26.65
C TYR A 7 2.46 -2.66 -26.38
N ARG A 8 3.61 -2.60 -25.73
CA ARG A 8 4.31 -3.77 -25.20
C ARG A 8 3.88 -3.99 -23.74
N PHE A 9 3.29 -5.14 -23.47
CA PHE A 9 2.93 -5.55 -22.12
C PHE A 9 4.06 -6.36 -21.48
N PHE A 10 4.36 -6.11 -20.22
CA PHE A 10 5.37 -6.84 -19.45
C PHE A 10 4.93 -6.96 -17.98
N ASP A 11 5.67 -7.76 -17.21
CA ASP A 11 5.40 -8.06 -15.80
C ASP A 11 3.96 -8.52 -15.55
N LEU A 12 3.57 -9.57 -16.28
CA LEU A 12 2.27 -10.22 -16.05
C LEU A 12 2.19 -10.76 -14.61
N PRO A 13 1.02 -10.71 -13.97
CA PRO A 13 0.82 -11.28 -12.65
C PRO A 13 1.23 -12.74 -12.60
N LYS A 14 1.94 -13.13 -11.53
CA LYS A 14 2.35 -14.50 -11.29
C LYS A 14 1.35 -15.20 -10.39
N GLU A 15 1.28 -16.51 -10.53
CA GLU A 15 0.46 -17.33 -9.65
C GLU A 15 1.06 -17.40 -8.23
N PHE A 16 0.29 -16.93 -7.28
CA PHE A 16 0.55 -17.01 -5.86
C PHE A 16 -0.70 -17.40 -5.10
N SER A 17 -0.51 -18.03 -3.97
CA SER A 17 -1.56 -18.35 -3.00
C SER A 17 -1.44 -17.48 -1.76
N MET A 18 -2.48 -17.40 -0.94
CA MET A 18 -2.39 -16.74 0.37
C MET A 18 -1.42 -17.45 1.32
N ALA A 19 -1.04 -18.70 1.05
CA ALA A 19 0.00 -19.38 1.79
C ALA A 19 1.39 -18.78 1.52
N ASP A 20 1.70 -18.40 0.26
CA ASP A 20 2.95 -17.74 -0.09
C ASP A 20 3.09 -16.39 0.64
N TYR A 21 1.99 -15.63 0.79
CA TYR A 21 2.00 -14.38 1.56
C TYR A 21 2.30 -14.63 3.04
N ARG A 22 1.66 -15.64 3.63
CA ARG A 22 1.91 -16.00 5.04
C ARG A 22 3.36 -16.45 5.25
N GLU A 23 3.90 -17.26 4.33
CA GLU A 23 5.30 -17.68 4.35
C GLU A 23 6.26 -16.49 4.28
N ALA A 24 6.04 -15.57 3.34
CA ALA A 24 6.86 -14.37 3.19
C ALA A 24 6.84 -13.51 4.48
N ILE A 25 5.66 -13.28 5.05
CA ILE A 25 5.49 -12.54 6.31
C ILE A 25 6.20 -13.26 7.46
N ALA A 26 6.06 -14.57 7.57
CA ALA A 26 6.71 -15.36 8.62
C ALA A 26 8.24 -15.27 8.53
N CYS A 27 8.82 -15.40 7.34
CA CYS A 27 10.25 -15.23 7.10
C CYS A 27 10.75 -13.84 7.53
N ILE A 28 9.97 -12.79 7.22
CA ILE A 28 10.30 -11.43 7.60
C ILE A 28 10.26 -11.27 9.13
N ILE A 29 9.20 -11.76 9.78
CA ILE A 29 9.05 -11.68 11.24
C ILE A 29 10.19 -12.42 11.93
N ASP A 30 10.51 -13.67 11.53
CA ASP A 30 11.62 -14.43 12.15
C ASP A 30 12.95 -13.69 12.09
N LYS A 31 13.21 -13.02 10.97
CA LYS A 31 14.44 -12.25 10.80
C LYS A 31 14.52 -11.04 11.72
N TYR A 32 13.43 -10.27 11.82
CA TYR A 32 13.44 -8.96 12.49
C TYR A 32 13.06 -9.02 13.96
N SER A 33 12.31 -10.03 14.39
CA SER A 33 11.90 -10.20 15.80
C SER A 33 13.07 -10.26 16.78
N LYS A 34 14.26 -10.62 16.30
CA LYS A 34 15.50 -10.69 17.10
C LYS A 34 16.13 -9.33 17.40
N SER A 35 15.63 -8.26 16.80
CA SER A 35 16.15 -6.90 17.02
C SER A 35 15.66 -6.33 18.34
N GLN A 36 16.58 -5.97 19.24
CA GLN A 36 16.26 -5.42 20.57
C GLN A 36 15.58 -4.04 20.51
N CYS A 37 15.77 -3.30 19.42
CA CYS A 37 15.15 -2.00 19.22
C CYS A 37 13.78 -2.07 18.53
N LEU A 38 13.39 -3.22 17.98
CA LEU A 38 12.09 -3.40 17.37
C LEU A 38 11.03 -3.54 18.48
N THR A 39 9.99 -2.71 18.41
CA THR A 39 8.82 -2.78 19.30
C THR A 39 7.72 -3.65 18.70
N SER A 40 7.44 -3.45 17.41
CA SER A 40 6.31 -4.14 16.74
C SER A 40 6.45 -4.18 15.23
N ILE A 41 5.78 -5.15 14.61
CA ILE A 41 5.58 -5.23 13.16
C ILE A 41 4.07 -5.26 12.91
N TYR A 42 3.61 -4.38 12.03
CA TYR A 42 2.23 -4.33 11.59
C TYR A 42 2.12 -4.60 10.10
N ASN A 43 1.05 -5.28 9.70
CA ASN A 43 0.61 -5.29 8.31
C ASN A 43 -0.21 -4.03 8.04
N TRP A 44 0.12 -3.33 6.96
CA TRP A 44 -0.63 -2.17 6.50
C TRP A 44 -1.53 -2.58 5.32
N GLY A 45 -2.81 -2.58 5.57
CA GLY A 45 -3.77 -3.09 4.60
C GLY A 45 -3.97 -4.61 4.69
N ASN A 46 -4.52 -5.18 3.66
CA ASN A 46 -4.75 -6.61 3.56
C ASN A 46 -4.59 -7.07 2.11
N PRO A 47 -3.64 -7.94 1.78
CA PRO A 47 -3.53 -8.49 0.44
C PRO A 47 -4.83 -9.26 0.11
N SER A 48 -5.53 -8.82 -0.93
CA SER A 48 -6.84 -9.35 -1.30
C SER A 48 -6.84 -10.15 -2.59
N ILE A 49 -5.87 -9.88 -3.47
CA ILE A 49 -5.78 -10.53 -4.79
C ILE A 49 -4.38 -11.13 -4.92
N PRO A 50 -4.23 -12.47 -4.76
CA PRO A 50 -2.95 -13.14 -4.89
C PRO A 50 -2.28 -12.88 -6.24
N GLY A 51 -0.97 -12.63 -6.22
CA GLY A 51 -0.18 -12.31 -7.41
C GLY A 51 -0.26 -10.86 -7.90
N ILE A 52 -1.27 -10.09 -7.46
CA ILE A 52 -1.41 -8.65 -7.75
C ILE A 52 -1.09 -7.84 -6.51
N SER A 53 -1.80 -8.10 -5.41
CA SER A 53 -1.55 -7.40 -4.13
C SER A 53 -0.10 -7.58 -3.67
N ASP A 54 0.43 -6.59 -2.98
CA ASP A 54 1.73 -6.63 -2.34
C ASP A 54 1.63 -6.79 -0.82
N ILE A 55 2.79 -6.92 -0.19
CA ILE A 55 2.93 -6.98 1.26
C ILE A 55 3.49 -5.65 1.73
N ASP A 56 2.67 -4.88 2.44
CA ASP A 56 3.07 -3.64 3.09
C ASP A 56 3.25 -3.87 4.58
N LEU A 57 4.47 -3.65 5.08
CA LEU A 57 4.79 -3.80 6.49
C LEU A 57 5.30 -2.50 7.09
N VAL A 58 4.86 -2.26 8.32
CA VAL A 58 5.35 -1.16 9.15
C VAL A 58 6.11 -1.74 10.33
N PHE A 59 7.37 -1.38 10.44
CA PHE A 59 8.27 -1.73 11.53
C PHE A 59 8.36 -0.56 12.49
N VAL A 60 7.93 -0.80 13.72
CA VAL A 60 7.93 0.22 14.76
C VAL A 60 9.07 -0.03 15.73
N PHE A 61 9.91 0.97 15.92
CA PHE A 61 11.08 0.92 16.78
C PHE A 61 10.90 1.77 18.03
N LYS A 62 11.67 1.44 19.07
CA LYS A 62 11.76 2.29 20.25
C LYS A 62 12.23 3.68 19.84
N ASP A 63 11.68 4.70 20.46
CA ASP A 63 12.14 6.08 20.29
C ASP A 63 13.66 6.17 20.55
N ASN A 64 14.34 7.02 19.81
CA ASN A 64 15.79 7.23 19.91
C ASN A 64 16.69 6.03 19.53
N SER A 65 16.17 5.03 18.83
CA SER A 65 16.92 3.84 18.39
C SER A 65 17.63 3.99 17.02
N ASN A 66 18.02 5.19 16.65
CA ASN A 66 18.49 5.58 15.30
C ASN A 66 19.70 4.80 14.77
N SER A 67 20.47 4.10 15.60
CA SER A 67 21.70 3.41 15.21
C SER A 67 21.49 2.14 14.37
N SER A 68 20.28 1.57 14.35
CA SER A 68 19.99 0.27 13.71
C SER A 68 19.30 0.37 12.35
N LEU A 69 18.81 1.54 11.95
CA LEU A 69 18.00 1.74 10.75
C LEU A 69 18.73 1.46 9.41
N PRO A 70 20.05 1.74 9.23
CA PRO A 70 20.72 1.49 7.96
C PRO A 70 20.78 0.01 7.58
N PHE A 71 20.86 -0.90 8.56
CA PHE A 71 20.92 -2.34 8.33
C PHE A 71 19.58 -2.88 7.79
N LEU A 72 18.47 -2.29 8.20
CA LEU A 72 17.12 -2.74 7.88
C LEU A 72 16.69 -2.40 6.46
N ARG A 73 17.27 -1.34 5.85
CA ARG A 73 16.95 -0.93 4.46
C ARG A 73 17.34 -1.96 3.39
N ARG A 74 18.25 -2.90 3.69
CA ARG A 74 18.69 -3.96 2.77
C ARG A 74 17.89 -5.25 2.86
N SER A 75 16.78 -5.22 3.52
CA SER A 75 16.06 -6.38 4.00
C SER A 75 15.29 -7.21 2.98
N PHE A 76 15.07 -6.70 1.77
CA PHE A 76 14.40 -7.47 0.71
C PHE A 76 15.10 -8.77 0.32
N TYR A 77 16.40 -8.85 0.58
CA TYR A 77 17.23 -10.01 0.22
C TYR A 77 17.04 -11.23 1.13
N ILE A 78 16.27 -11.10 2.22
CA ILE A 78 15.95 -12.24 3.11
C ILE A 78 15.02 -13.22 2.42
N LEU A 79 14.11 -12.71 1.60
CA LEU A 79 13.17 -13.53 0.87
C LEU A 79 13.84 -14.19 -0.33
N ASN A 80 13.50 -15.45 -0.59
CA ASN A 80 13.88 -16.10 -1.83
C ASN A 80 13.32 -15.32 -3.04
N LYS A 81 13.85 -15.62 -4.24
CA LYS A 81 13.48 -14.89 -5.47
C LYS A 81 11.96 -14.92 -5.76
N LYS A 82 11.29 -16.05 -5.42
CA LYS A 82 9.84 -16.18 -5.60
C LYS A 82 9.10 -15.22 -4.69
N LEU A 83 9.32 -15.31 -3.38
CA LEU A 83 8.58 -14.53 -2.37
C LEU A 83 8.91 -13.03 -2.42
N ARG A 84 10.10 -12.66 -2.89
CA ARG A 84 10.49 -11.25 -3.09
C ARG A 84 9.57 -10.52 -4.05
N TYR A 85 8.96 -11.23 -5.00
CA TYR A 85 7.97 -10.67 -5.90
C TYR A 85 6.76 -10.08 -5.16
N LEU A 86 6.40 -10.60 -3.98
CA LEU A 86 5.28 -10.12 -3.19
C LEU A 86 5.52 -8.78 -2.49
N VAL A 87 6.76 -8.28 -2.50
CA VAL A 87 7.14 -7.00 -1.88
C VAL A 87 7.49 -6.02 -2.98
N VAL A 88 6.59 -5.10 -3.29
CA VAL A 88 6.77 -4.08 -4.34
C VAL A 88 7.45 -2.85 -3.78
N HIS A 89 7.03 -2.41 -2.61
CA HIS A 89 7.50 -1.20 -1.97
C HIS A 89 8.45 -1.48 -0.81
N PRO A 90 9.38 -0.56 -0.50
CA PRO A 90 10.18 -0.63 0.71
C PRO A 90 9.28 -0.68 1.95
N PHE A 91 9.69 -1.46 2.95
CA PHE A 91 9.01 -1.46 4.25
C PHE A 91 9.10 -0.08 4.90
N ILE A 92 8.09 0.27 5.65
CA ILE A 92 8.03 1.51 6.42
C ILE A 92 8.72 1.26 7.76
N PHE A 93 9.69 2.12 8.09
CA PHE A 93 10.40 2.11 9.36
C PHE A 93 10.09 3.41 10.10
N ILE A 94 9.53 3.31 11.29
CA ILE A 94 9.02 4.43 12.05
C ILE A 94 9.29 4.22 13.55
N ASP A 95 9.46 5.28 14.31
CA ASP A 95 9.53 5.22 15.77
C ASP A 95 8.13 5.10 16.40
N GLU A 96 8.08 4.71 17.68
CA GLU A 96 6.82 4.46 18.39
C GLU A 96 5.98 5.73 18.50
N SER A 97 6.60 6.87 18.79
CA SER A 97 5.92 8.15 18.93
C SER A 97 5.29 8.63 17.61
N SER A 98 5.98 8.46 16.51
CA SER A 98 5.45 8.76 15.17
C SER A 98 4.33 7.79 14.77
N PHE A 99 4.48 6.49 15.08
CA PHE A 99 3.44 5.50 14.77
C PHE A 99 2.14 5.77 15.56
N GLN A 100 2.23 6.24 16.80
CA GLN A 100 1.05 6.68 17.55
C GLN A 100 0.23 7.76 16.83
N ASN A 101 0.88 8.55 15.98
CA ASN A 101 0.28 9.62 15.19
C ASN A 101 -0.01 9.22 13.73
N ALA A 102 0.10 7.95 13.36
CA ALA A 102 -0.04 7.47 11.98
C ALA A 102 -1.38 7.88 11.32
N ARG A 103 -2.46 8.06 12.09
CA ARG A 103 -3.74 8.54 11.58
C ARG A 103 -3.73 9.97 11.07
N ASN A 104 -2.73 10.77 11.40
CA ASN A 104 -2.58 12.11 10.83
C ASN A 104 -2.17 12.07 9.36
N ILE A 105 -1.63 10.94 8.89
CA ILE A 105 -1.26 10.73 7.49
C ILE A 105 -2.24 9.78 6.80
N TYR A 106 -2.62 8.71 7.50
CA TYR A 106 -3.50 7.64 7.01
C TYR A 106 -4.71 7.45 7.92
N PRO A 107 -5.73 8.32 7.83
CA PRO A 107 -6.83 8.39 8.81
C PRO A 107 -7.61 7.10 8.99
N ASP A 108 -7.90 6.41 7.89
CA ASP A 108 -8.76 5.22 7.86
C ASP A 108 -7.99 3.91 7.74
N THR A 109 -6.67 3.94 7.89
CA THR A 109 -5.86 2.73 7.76
C THR A 109 -6.04 1.80 8.94
N ASN A 110 -6.20 0.52 8.62
CA ASN A 110 -6.20 -0.55 9.60
C ASN A 110 -4.81 -1.20 9.65
N PHE A 111 -4.13 -1.02 10.77
CA PHE A 111 -2.86 -1.65 11.07
C PHE A 111 -3.10 -2.93 11.86
N LYS A 112 -2.82 -4.08 11.27
CA LYS A 112 -2.96 -5.39 11.94
C LYS A 112 -1.63 -5.77 12.57
N LEU A 113 -1.58 -5.92 13.89
CA LEU A 113 -0.41 -6.39 14.61
C LEU A 113 -0.04 -7.81 14.15
N LEU A 114 1.22 -7.99 13.76
CA LEU A 114 1.80 -9.27 13.38
C LEU A 114 2.80 -9.78 14.42
N HIS A 115 3.55 -8.88 15.06
CA HIS A 115 4.56 -9.22 16.06
C HIS A 115 4.78 -8.07 17.04
N GLY A 116 5.09 -8.41 18.30
CA GLY A 116 5.48 -7.46 19.34
C GLY A 116 4.32 -6.85 20.12
N LYS A 117 4.50 -5.64 20.63
CA LYS A 117 3.55 -4.93 21.48
C LYS A 117 2.49 -4.22 20.65
N ASN A 118 1.23 -4.29 21.06
CA ASN A 118 0.19 -3.48 20.43
C ASN A 118 0.30 -2.02 20.91
N ILE A 119 0.61 -1.13 19.96
CA ILE A 119 0.77 0.31 20.21
C ILE A 119 -0.56 1.01 19.93
N LYS A 120 -1.04 1.75 20.93
CA LYS A 120 -2.28 2.51 20.80
C LYS A 120 -2.08 3.70 19.87
N ILE A 121 -2.73 3.65 18.70
CA ILE A 121 -2.76 4.77 17.75
C ILE A 121 -3.77 5.81 18.24
N ARG A 122 -3.38 7.07 18.23
CA ARG A 122 -4.21 8.20 18.65
C ARG A 122 -5.33 8.45 17.65
N ASN A 123 -6.51 8.76 18.15
CA ASN A 123 -7.60 9.24 17.31
C ASN A 123 -7.30 10.68 16.87
N ILE A 124 -7.76 11.02 15.67
CA ILE A 124 -7.67 12.39 15.16
C ILE A 124 -9.06 13.03 15.15
N SER A 125 -9.10 14.36 15.20
CA SER A 125 -10.35 15.11 15.06
C SER A 125 -10.90 14.99 13.64
N ALA A 126 -12.21 15.21 13.48
CA ALA A 126 -12.84 15.24 12.16
C ALA A 126 -12.20 16.29 11.24
N HIS A 127 -11.82 17.44 11.79
CA HIS A 127 -11.11 18.51 11.10
C HIS A 127 -9.77 18.03 10.55
N ASN A 128 -8.91 17.44 11.38
CA ASN A 128 -7.61 16.93 10.94
C ASN A 128 -7.76 15.78 9.95
N LYS A 129 -8.79 14.91 10.14
CA LYS A 129 -9.10 13.85 9.18
C LYS A 129 -9.39 14.41 7.79
N TYR A 130 -10.20 15.48 7.70
CA TYR A 130 -10.51 16.13 6.43
C TYR A 130 -9.26 16.58 5.70
N TYR A 131 -8.34 17.28 6.36
CA TYR A 131 -7.09 17.71 5.74
C TYR A 131 -6.17 16.56 5.36
N SER A 132 -6.08 15.53 6.20
CA SER A 132 -5.28 14.35 5.89
C SER A 132 -5.84 13.59 4.69
N ASP A 133 -7.17 13.43 4.61
CA ASP A 133 -7.85 12.82 3.46
C ASP A 133 -7.61 13.64 2.18
N ALA A 134 -7.72 14.97 2.25
CA ALA A 134 -7.48 15.85 1.11
C ALA A 134 -6.02 15.78 0.63
N ALA A 135 -5.06 15.79 1.56
CA ALA A 135 -3.63 15.68 1.23
C ALA A 135 -3.31 14.33 0.59
N LEU A 136 -3.84 13.22 1.15
CA LEU A 136 -3.64 11.88 0.61
C LEU A 136 -4.27 11.72 -0.77
N LEU A 137 -5.46 12.27 -0.99
CA LEU A 137 -6.13 12.26 -2.30
C LEU A 137 -5.30 13.01 -3.34
N ASN A 138 -4.80 14.20 -2.97
CA ASN A 138 -3.94 15.01 -3.84
C ASN A 138 -2.66 14.25 -4.23
N ASP A 139 -2.01 13.59 -3.28
CA ASP A 139 -0.79 12.83 -3.54
C ASP A 139 -1.06 11.63 -4.47
N ILE A 140 -2.09 10.84 -4.20
CA ILE A 140 -2.41 9.65 -4.99
C ILE A 140 -2.94 10.01 -6.38
N ILE A 141 -3.98 10.83 -6.47
CA ILE A 141 -4.71 11.07 -7.73
C ILE A 141 -3.98 12.09 -8.61
N ILE A 142 -3.44 13.14 -8.02
CA ILE A 142 -2.86 14.24 -8.81
C ILE A 142 -1.39 13.97 -9.15
N ARG A 143 -0.62 13.39 -8.25
CA ARG A 143 0.81 13.20 -8.45
C ARG A 143 1.19 11.83 -8.99
N HIS A 144 0.69 10.75 -8.40
CA HIS A 144 1.15 9.40 -8.74
C HIS A 144 0.49 8.83 -9.99
N TYR A 145 -0.83 8.73 -10.03
CA TYR A 145 -1.50 8.04 -11.13
C TYR A 145 -1.30 8.70 -12.50
N PRO A 146 -1.50 10.05 -12.66
CA PRO A 146 -1.32 10.66 -13.98
C PRO A 146 0.12 10.52 -14.48
N ARG A 147 1.11 10.69 -13.61
CA ARG A 147 2.51 10.54 -13.99
C ARG A 147 2.80 9.15 -14.56
N ASP A 148 2.37 8.12 -13.86
CA ASP A 148 2.68 6.75 -14.25
C ASP A 148 1.95 6.34 -15.54
N PHE A 149 0.70 6.78 -15.72
CA PHE A 149 -0.03 6.58 -16.98
C PHE A 149 0.60 7.34 -18.14
N LEU A 150 1.07 8.56 -17.92
CA LEU A 150 1.77 9.34 -18.94
C LEU A 150 3.11 8.69 -19.31
N GLU A 151 3.89 8.22 -18.35
CA GLU A 151 5.15 7.51 -18.58
C GLU A 151 4.94 6.22 -19.37
N GLN A 152 3.94 5.41 -19.02
CA GLN A 152 3.57 4.19 -19.76
C GLN A 152 3.08 4.51 -21.16
N SER A 153 2.28 5.56 -21.34
CA SER A 153 1.78 5.99 -22.64
C SER A 153 2.91 6.50 -23.53
N ALA A 154 3.82 7.30 -23.00
CA ALA A 154 4.96 7.84 -23.74
C ALA A 154 5.94 6.75 -24.17
N SER A 155 6.23 5.79 -23.30
CA SER A 155 7.11 4.66 -23.58
C SER A 155 6.45 3.54 -24.40
N LYS A 156 5.13 3.60 -24.60
CA LYS A 156 4.31 2.52 -25.18
C LYS A 156 4.53 1.16 -24.51
N THR A 157 4.80 1.18 -23.22
CA THR A 157 4.99 -0.03 -22.42
C THR A 157 4.03 -0.03 -21.25
N ILE A 158 3.42 -1.17 -20.94
CA ILE A 158 2.49 -1.32 -19.81
C ILE A 158 3.03 -2.40 -18.89
N ASN A 159 3.37 -2.00 -17.66
CA ASN A 159 3.58 -2.93 -16.56
C ASN A 159 2.21 -3.41 -16.08
N VAL A 160 1.85 -4.63 -16.43
CA VAL A 160 0.49 -5.15 -16.17
C VAL A 160 0.22 -5.27 -14.68
N ARG A 161 1.17 -5.84 -13.93
CA ARG A 161 1.01 -6.02 -12.48
C ARG A 161 0.86 -4.68 -11.76
N ASP A 162 1.75 -3.73 -12.04
CA ASP A 162 1.70 -2.41 -11.42
C ASP A 162 0.40 -1.66 -11.76
N THR A 163 -0.03 -1.74 -13.01
CA THR A 163 -1.32 -1.16 -13.44
C THR A 163 -2.50 -1.78 -12.68
N LEU A 164 -2.53 -3.12 -12.54
CA LEU A 164 -3.59 -3.80 -11.79
C LEU A 164 -3.55 -3.47 -10.29
N LEU A 165 -2.36 -3.36 -9.70
CA LEU A 165 -2.18 -2.93 -8.31
C LEU A 165 -2.76 -1.53 -8.09
N ARG A 166 -2.49 -0.59 -9.00
CA ARG A 166 -3.03 0.79 -8.95
C ARG A 166 -4.55 0.81 -9.14
N LEU A 167 -5.07 0.05 -10.09
CA LEU A 167 -6.53 -0.08 -10.26
C LEU A 167 -7.20 -0.65 -9.00
N ASN A 168 -6.58 -1.63 -8.34
CA ASN A 168 -7.07 -2.15 -7.06
C ASN A 168 -7.05 -1.09 -5.96
N SER A 169 -6.09 -0.17 -5.96
CA SER A 169 -5.99 0.90 -4.96
C SER A 169 -6.95 2.08 -5.19
N LEU A 170 -7.57 2.21 -6.37
CA LEU A 170 -8.59 3.25 -6.65
C LEU A 170 -9.78 3.19 -5.67
N LYS A 171 -10.09 2.02 -5.11
CA LYS A 171 -11.13 1.89 -4.07
C LYS A 171 -10.88 2.79 -2.85
N TYR A 172 -9.62 3.01 -2.48
CA TYR A 172 -9.25 3.91 -1.39
C TYR A 172 -9.48 5.37 -1.76
N SER A 173 -9.11 5.77 -2.98
CA SER A 173 -9.37 7.11 -3.50
C SER A 173 -10.85 7.42 -3.54
N ILE A 174 -11.68 6.47 -4.00
CA ILE A 174 -13.13 6.62 -4.01
C ILE A 174 -13.69 6.77 -2.58
N LYS A 175 -13.15 6.00 -1.62
CA LYS A 175 -13.53 6.12 -0.21
C LYS A 175 -13.19 7.50 0.35
N ILE A 176 -12.03 8.03 0.04
CA ILE A 176 -11.58 9.37 0.47
C ILE A 176 -12.47 10.45 -0.16
N ILE A 177 -12.71 10.41 -1.46
CA ILE A 177 -13.59 11.38 -2.14
C ILE A 177 -14.94 11.44 -1.44
N ARG A 178 -15.53 10.30 -1.12
CA ARG A 178 -16.81 10.24 -0.41
C ARG A 178 -16.75 10.81 0.99
N SER A 179 -15.67 10.54 1.71
CA SER A 179 -15.44 11.14 3.03
C SER A 179 -15.40 12.67 2.95
N LEU A 180 -14.80 13.22 1.89
CA LEU A 180 -14.68 14.66 1.67
C LEU A 180 -15.97 15.31 1.16
N THR A 181 -16.74 14.63 0.32
CA THR A 181 -17.99 15.15 -0.28
C THR A 181 -19.23 14.88 0.56
N GLY A 182 -19.13 14.09 1.61
CA GLY A 182 -20.27 13.68 2.43
C GLY A 182 -21.24 12.72 1.75
N GLU A 183 -20.86 12.15 0.62
CA GLU A 183 -21.71 11.19 -0.11
C GLU A 183 -21.84 9.86 0.63
N LYS A 184 -23.10 9.39 0.76
CA LYS A 184 -23.38 8.07 1.31
C LYS A 184 -22.89 6.97 0.35
N SER A 185 -22.55 5.81 0.90
CA SER A 185 -22.05 4.66 0.12
C SER A 185 -23.07 4.24 -0.96
N MET A 186 -22.68 4.34 -2.23
CA MET A 186 -23.37 3.65 -3.31
C MET A 186 -22.91 2.18 -3.35
N GLU A 187 -23.81 1.24 -3.56
CA GLU A 187 -23.46 -0.15 -3.84
C GLU A 187 -22.68 -0.27 -5.16
N TRP A 188 -21.85 -1.30 -5.28
CA TRP A 188 -21.03 -1.53 -6.49
C TRP A 188 -21.85 -1.68 -7.78
N SER A 189 -23.06 -2.21 -7.68
CA SER A 189 -24.03 -2.31 -8.78
C SER A 189 -24.43 -0.96 -9.39
N GLY A 190 -24.59 0.07 -8.54
CA GLY A 190 -24.86 1.44 -9.00
C GLY A 190 -23.66 2.10 -9.70
N LYS A 191 -22.43 1.69 -9.36
CA LYS A 191 -21.19 2.25 -9.94
C LYS A 191 -20.92 1.71 -11.33
N LEU A 192 -21.18 0.42 -11.58
CA LEU A 192 -21.06 -0.18 -12.91
C LEU A 192 -22.05 0.48 -13.88
N LYS A 193 -23.29 0.74 -13.44
CA LYS A 193 -24.28 1.47 -14.25
C LYS A 193 -23.84 2.90 -14.58
N LEU A 194 -23.15 3.59 -13.66
CA LEU A 194 -22.63 4.93 -13.95
C LEU A 194 -21.54 4.89 -15.04
N ILE A 195 -20.67 3.89 -15.02
CA ILE A 195 -19.61 3.69 -16.02
C ILE A 195 -20.21 3.27 -17.37
N GLU A 196 -21.24 2.44 -17.37
CA GLU A 196 -21.96 2.05 -18.59
C GLU A 196 -22.70 3.20 -19.24
N ASN A 197 -23.22 4.15 -18.45
CA ASN A 197 -23.90 5.36 -18.96
C ASN A 197 -22.93 6.44 -19.46
N LEU A 198 -21.61 6.31 -19.22
CA LEU A 198 -20.57 7.21 -19.71
C LEU A 198 -19.95 6.73 -21.05
N ARG A 199 -20.40 5.61 -21.58
CA ARG A 199 -20.04 5.08 -22.93
C ARG A 199 -21.05 5.51 -23.98
#